data_e3bf81975869498303d75bacba158ddd
#
_entry.id   e3bf81975869498303d75bacba158ddd
#
_cell.length_a   1.000
_cell.length_b   1.000
_cell.length_c   1.000
_cell.angle_alpha   90.00
_cell.angle_beta   90.00
_cell.angle_gamma   90.00
#
_symmetry.space_group_name_H-M   'P 1'
#
loop_
_entity.id
_entity.type
_entity.pdbx_description
1 polymer ?
#
loop_
_entity_poly.entity_id
_entity_poly.type
_entity_poly.pdbx_seq_one_letter_code
_entity_poly.pdbx_strand_id
1 'polypeptide(L)'
;MNDKVENGATIYLQNRLVKQPKHIVDGNDFENDIVKDKSALTTIESILKHKASVKNKLIFLAKELEERAKKHDDSKLQQPEVTYLIEMDKEGRKEYGSQEYFDKMKRWEKFFKHHYENNRHHPDHFLNSVEGMNLIDLCEYIADIISYYDNMHVGDAIKTINEQKDRFKFDDQLTQILKNTLLEYFTWFGDYKPPIQKTN
;
A
#
# COMPACT_ATOMS: atom_id res chain seq x y z
N MET A 1 -6.36 9.44 26.62
CA MET A 1 -5.19 9.08 25.76
C MET A 1 -5.48 9.21 24.27
N ASN A 2 -6.71 9.62 23.88
CA ASN A 2 -7.12 9.72 22.45
C ASN A 2 -6.68 11.00 21.73
N ASP A 3 -6.35 12.07 22.47
CA ASP A 3 -6.13 13.39 21.86
C ASP A 3 -4.84 13.54 21.03
N LYS A 4 -3.85 12.65 21.22
CA LYS A 4 -2.57 12.75 20.51
C LYS A 4 -2.60 12.15 19.10
N VAL A 5 -3.47 11.19 18.83
CA VAL A 5 -3.57 10.55 17.51
C VAL A 5 -4.41 11.42 16.58
N GLU A 6 -5.51 12.01 17.08
CA GLU A 6 -6.32 12.97 16.30
C GLU A 6 -5.52 14.21 15.92
N ASN A 7 -4.69 14.73 16.82
CA ASN A 7 -3.78 15.84 16.52
C ASN A 7 -2.74 15.49 15.44
N GLY A 8 -2.22 14.26 15.42
CA GLY A 8 -1.26 13.80 14.41
C GLY A 8 -1.86 13.76 13.00
N ALA A 9 -3.05 13.20 12.85
CA ALA A 9 -3.77 13.16 11.57
C ALA A 9 -4.17 14.57 11.09
N THR A 10 -4.62 15.43 12.00
CA THR A 10 -4.98 16.82 11.69
C THR A 10 -3.76 17.64 11.26
N ILE A 11 -2.62 17.49 11.94
CA ILE A 11 -1.36 18.15 11.57
C ILE A 11 -0.85 17.62 10.22
N TYR A 12 -0.98 16.32 9.95
CA TYR A 12 -0.60 15.72 8.67
C TYR A 12 -1.42 16.30 7.52
N LEU A 13 -2.74 16.36 7.66
CA LEU A 13 -3.64 16.94 6.65
C LEU A 13 -3.38 18.44 6.45
N GLN A 14 -3.11 19.19 7.50
CA GLN A 14 -2.79 20.61 7.41
C GLN A 14 -1.44 20.88 6.71
N ASN A 15 -0.43 20.03 6.93
CA ASN A 15 0.87 20.14 6.27
C ASN A 15 0.83 19.69 4.81
N ARG A 16 -0.13 18.85 4.42
CA ARG A 16 -0.34 18.39 3.05
C ARG A 16 -1.34 19.23 2.25
N LEU A 17 -1.99 20.22 2.84
CA LEU A 17 -2.59 21.34 2.13
C LEU A 17 -1.48 22.09 1.40
N VAL A 18 -0.83 21.36 0.50
CA VAL A 18 0.12 21.86 -0.48
C VAL A 18 -0.53 23.08 -1.09
N LYS A 19 0.16 24.18 -0.98
CA LYS A 19 -0.08 25.41 -1.73
C LYS A 19 -0.62 25.02 -3.11
N GLN A 20 -1.93 25.08 -3.27
CA GLN A 20 -2.49 25.12 -4.61
C GLN A 20 -1.78 26.26 -5.33
N PRO A 21 -1.23 26.05 -6.52
CA PRO A 21 -0.61 27.15 -7.25
C PRO A 21 -1.65 28.25 -7.35
N LYS A 22 -1.42 29.36 -6.67
CA LYS A 22 -2.20 30.58 -6.86
C LYS A 22 -1.92 31.04 -8.27
N HIS A 23 -2.96 31.21 -9.03
CA HIS A 23 -3.09 31.60 -10.44
C HIS A 23 -3.15 30.42 -11.44
N ILE A 24 -4.37 29.97 -11.66
CA ILE A 24 -4.80 29.69 -13.02
C ILE A 24 -5.08 31.08 -13.60
N VAL A 25 -4.20 31.57 -14.44
CA VAL A 25 -4.45 32.74 -15.28
C VAL A 25 -5.62 32.37 -16.20
N ASP A 26 -6.63 33.22 -16.31
CA ASP A 26 -7.78 33.01 -17.21
C ASP A 26 -7.27 32.61 -18.61
N GLY A 27 -7.69 31.41 -19.07
CA GLY A 27 -7.07 30.71 -20.19
C GLY A 27 -7.32 31.37 -21.56
N ASN A 28 -8.09 32.43 -21.67
CA ASN A 28 -8.51 32.97 -22.98
C ASN A 28 -7.47 33.88 -23.65
N ASP A 29 -6.60 34.55 -22.89
CA ASP A 29 -5.57 35.41 -23.49
C ASP A 29 -4.31 34.63 -23.89
N PHE A 30 -4.05 33.51 -23.23
CA PHE A 30 -2.85 32.71 -23.50
C PHE A 30 -2.95 31.88 -24.80
N GLU A 31 -4.12 31.44 -25.19
CA GLU A 31 -4.32 30.63 -26.40
C GLU A 31 -4.05 31.40 -27.70
N ASN A 32 -4.40 32.68 -27.77
CA ASN A 32 -4.29 33.47 -29.00
C ASN A 32 -2.86 33.91 -29.36
N ASP A 33 -1.98 34.07 -28.37
CA ASP A 33 -0.58 34.46 -28.62
C ASP A 33 0.34 33.27 -28.94
N ILE A 34 0.01 32.07 -28.40
CA ILE A 34 0.79 30.84 -28.57
C ILE A 34 0.66 30.28 -30.03
N VAL A 35 -0.49 30.44 -30.66
CA VAL A 35 -0.76 29.85 -31.99
C VAL A 35 0.11 30.47 -33.09
N LYS A 36 0.69 31.63 -32.87
CA LYS A 36 1.52 32.36 -33.90
C LYS A 36 3.01 32.03 -33.81
N ASP A 37 3.50 31.43 -32.70
CA ASP A 37 4.91 31.11 -32.53
C ASP A 37 5.16 29.60 -32.72
N LYS A 38 5.89 29.24 -33.78
CA LYS A 38 6.28 27.85 -34.08
C LYS A 38 7.07 27.21 -32.94
N SER A 39 7.85 27.98 -32.19
CA SER A 39 8.63 27.45 -31.04
C SER A 39 7.72 27.06 -29.88
N ALA A 40 6.67 27.85 -29.63
CA ALA A 40 5.66 27.58 -28.64
C ALA A 40 4.86 26.31 -28.96
N LEU A 41 4.46 26.15 -30.25
CA LEU A 41 3.76 24.94 -30.70
C LEU A 41 4.62 23.68 -30.52
N THR A 42 5.91 23.72 -30.86
CA THR A 42 6.83 22.60 -30.65
C THR A 42 6.98 22.24 -29.16
N THR A 43 7.01 23.25 -28.29
CA THR A 43 7.07 23.06 -26.85
C THR A 43 5.80 22.40 -26.33
N ILE A 44 4.63 22.87 -26.76
CA ILE A 44 3.33 22.29 -26.38
C ILE A 44 3.23 20.83 -26.83
N GLU A 45 3.61 20.52 -28.07
CA GLU A 45 3.63 19.15 -28.59
C GLU A 45 4.55 18.24 -27.74
N SER A 46 5.71 18.73 -27.34
CA SER A 46 6.63 17.99 -26.47
C SER A 46 6.00 17.71 -25.09
N ILE A 47 5.34 18.70 -24.50
CA ILE A 47 4.62 18.54 -23.23
C ILE A 47 3.49 17.50 -23.36
N LEU A 48 2.70 17.58 -24.44
CA LEU A 48 1.60 16.63 -24.68
C LEU A 48 2.13 15.20 -24.89
N LYS A 49 3.23 15.02 -25.64
CA LYS A 49 3.89 13.71 -25.80
C LYS A 49 4.38 13.17 -24.46
N HIS A 50 5.01 14.01 -23.64
CA HIS A 50 5.45 13.62 -22.29
C HIS A 50 4.27 13.21 -21.42
N LYS A 51 3.20 14.01 -21.35
CA LYS A 51 1.98 13.68 -20.60
C LYS A 51 1.39 12.35 -21.05
N ALA A 52 1.28 12.11 -22.35
CA ALA A 52 0.77 10.84 -22.88
C ALA A 52 1.67 9.65 -22.47
N SER A 53 3.00 9.84 -22.54
CA SER A 53 3.96 8.82 -22.12
C SER A 53 3.84 8.48 -20.64
N VAL A 54 3.74 9.49 -19.76
CA VAL A 54 3.54 9.29 -18.31
C VAL A 54 2.20 8.58 -18.04
N LYS A 55 1.10 9.03 -18.68
CA LYS A 55 -0.21 8.39 -18.56
C LYS A 55 -0.13 6.89 -18.88
N ASN A 56 0.51 6.52 -20.00
CA ASN A 56 0.60 5.12 -20.41
C ASN A 56 1.39 4.28 -19.40
N LYS A 57 2.46 4.84 -18.80
CA LYS A 57 3.24 4.14 -17.77
C LYS A 57 2.46 3.96 -16.46
N LEU A 58 1.69 4.97 -16.06
CA LEU A 58 0.81 4.87 -14.89
C LEU A 58 -0.30 3.83 -15.10
N ILE A 59 -0.89 3.78 -16.32
CA ILE A 59 -1.88 2.74 -16.66
C ILE A 59 -1.25 1.34 -16.61
N PHE A 60 -0.01 1.21 -17.11
CA PHE A 60 0.70 -0.07 -17.01
C PHE A 60 0.91 -0.50 -15.54
N LEU A 61 1.41 0.38 -14.67
CA LEU A 61 1.57 0.09 -13.26
C LEU A 61 0.24 -0.27 -12.58
N ALA A 62 -0.84 0.42 -12.93
CA ALA A 62 -2.17 0.11 -12.42
C ALA A 62 -2.65 -1.29 -12.82
N LYS A 63 -2.37 -1.72 -14.07
CA LYS A 63 -2.68 -3.08 -14.52
C LYS A 63 -1.86 -4.15 -13.78
N GLU A 64 -0.58 -3.88 -13.50
CA GLU A 64 0.24 -4.79 -12.70
C GLU A 64 -0.33 -4.94 -11.28
N LEU A 65 -0.78 -3.84 -10.66
CA LEU A 65 -1.46 -3.89 -9.35
C LEU A 65 -2.77 -4.68 -9.42
N GLU A 66 -3.57 -4.51 -10.48
CA GLU A 66 -4.80 -5.28 -10.68
C GLU A 66 -4.52 -6.79 -10.80
N GLU A 67 -3.48 -7.18 -11.53
CA GLU A 67 -3.08 -8.59 -11.65
C GLU A 67 -2.56 -9.16 -10.32
N ARG A 68 -1.86 -8.34 -9.52
CA ARG A 68 -1.47 -8.73 -8.16
C ARG A 68 -2.68 -8.92 -7.25
N ALA A 69 -3.64 -8.00 -7.29
CA ALA A 69 -4.86 -8.10 -6.49
C ALA A 69 -5.67 -9.37 -6.80
N LYS A 70 -5.70 -9.80 -8.08
CA LYS A 70 -6.39 -11.04 -8.49
C LYS A 70 -5.72 -12.31 -7.97
N LYS A 71 -4.40 -12.28 -7.77
CA LYS A 71 -3.59 -13.43 -7.40
C LYS A 71 -3.10 -13.41 -5.95
N HIS A 72 -3.42 -12.33 -5.24
CA HIS A 72 -3.02 -12.17 -3.85
C HIS A 72 -3.43 -13.41 -3.04
N ASP A 73 -2.44 -14.03 -2.40
CA ASP A 73 -2.63 -15.18 -1.53
C ASP A 73 -3.31 -16.43 -2.16
N ASP A 74 -3.32 -16.54 -3.48
CA ASP A 74 -3.88 -17.72 -4.16
C ASP A 74 -3.26 -19.05 -3.68
N SER A 75 -2.02 -19.01 -3.21
CA SER A 75 -1.34 -20.16 -2.62
C SER A 75 -2.05 -20.71 -1.39
N LYS A 76 -2.74 -19.85 -0.62
CA LYS A 76 -3.53 -20.23 0.55
C LYS A 76 -4.72 -21.14 0.21
N LEU A 77 -5.20 -21.09 -1.02
CA LEU A 77 -6.31 -21.94 -1.51
C LEU A 77 -5.82 -23.26 -2.11
N GLN A 78 -4.50 -23.50 -2.15
CA GLN A 78 -3.88 -24.66 -2.76
C GLN A 78 -3.14 -25.51 -1.72
N GLN A 79 -2.85 -26.77 -2.08
CA GLN A 79 -1.98 -27.62 -1.26
C GLN A 79 -0.51 -27.14 -1.38
N PRO A 80 0.27 -27.17 -0.29
CA PRO A 80 -0.08 -27.67 1.06
C PRO A 80 -0.71 -26.62 1.99
N GLU A 81 -0.79 -25.34 1.60
CA GLU A 81 -1.14 -24.25 2.50
C GLU A 81 -2.56 -24.36 3.06
N VAL A 82 -3.54 -24.72 2.23
CA VAL A 82 -4.93 -24.86 2.67
C VAL A 82 -5.08 -25.85 3.82
N THR A 83 -4.37 -26.96 3.79
CA THR A 83 -4.39 -27.93 4.89
C THR A 83 -3.77 -27.36 6.15
N TYR A 84 -2.61 -26.71 6.05
CA TYR A 84 -1.95 -26.08 7.18
C TYR A 84 -2.81 -24.96 7.80
N LEU A 85 -3.47 -24.15 6.99
CA LEU A 85 -4.36 -23.09 7.46
C LEU A 85 -5.54 -23.62 8.26
N ILE A 86 -6.20 -24.69 7.76
CA ILE A 86 -7.32 -25.34 8.46
C ILE A 86 -6.87 -25.87 9.83
N GLU A 87 -5.69 -26.47 9.90
CA GLU A 87 -5.14 -26.98 11.17
C GLU A 87 -4.71 -25.86 12.11
N MET A 88 -4.03 -24.83 11.60
CA MET A 88 -3.56 -23.69 12.35
C MET A 88 -4.71 -22.85 12.92
N ASP A 89 -5.83 -22.75 12.20
CA ASP A 89 -7.02 -22.03 12.65
C ASP A 89 -7.67 -22.71 13.86
N LYS A 90 -7.61 -24.03 13.95
CA LYS A 90 -8.09 -24.79 15.13
C LYS A 90 -7.31 -24.46 16.39
N GLU A 91 -6.06 -24.03 16.30
CA GLU A 91 -5.24 -23.60 17.45
C GLU A 91 -5.65 -22.22 18.00
N GLY A 92 -6.41 -21.43 17.24
CA GLY A 92 -6.81 -20.09 17.57
C GLY A 92 -5.67 -19.05 17.46
N ARG A 93 -6.03 -17.78 17.58
CA ARG A 93 -5.08 -16.66 17.56
C ARG A 93 -4.27 -16.61 18.85
N LYS A 94 -3.01 -16.18 18.74
CA LYS A 94 -2.11 -15.92 19.88
C LYS A 94 -1.73 -14.45 19.87
N GLU A 95 -1.48 -13.88 21.05
CA GLU A 95 -1.01 -12.50 21.17
C GLU A 95 0.36 -12.35 20.53
N TYR A 96 0.50 -11.36 19.66
CA TYR A 96 1.75 -11.08 18.95
C TYR A 96 2.89 -10.80 19.95
N GLY A 97 4.03 -11.46 19.74
CA GLY A 97 5.20 -11.34 20.60
C GLY A 97 5.15 -12.16 21.89
N SER A 98 4.05 -12.89 22.17
CA SER A 98 4.00 -13.85 23.28
C SER A 98 4.82 -15.11 23.01
N GLN A 99 5.18 -15.87 24.04
CA GLN A 99 5.89 -17.15 23.88
C GLN A 99 5.03 -18.14 23.05
N GLU A 100 3.71 -18.19 23.33
CA GLU A 100 2.79 -19.04 22.57
C GLU A 100 2.73 -18.65 21.09
N TYR A 101 2.86 -17.36 20.75
CA TYR A 101 2.95 -16.91 19.37
C TYR A 101 4.22 -17.46 18.70
N PHE A 102 5.38 -17.34 19.32
CA PHE A 102 6.64 -17.85 18.77
C PHE A 102 6.65 -19.38 18.65
N ASP A 103 6.08 -20.07 19.62
CA ASP A 103 5.94 -21.53 19.59
C ASP A 103 5.00 -21.97 18.44
N LYS A 104 3.92 -21.22 18.19
CA LYS A 104 3.03 -21.44 17.06
C LYS A 104 3.76 -21.19 15.75
N MET A 105 4.48 -20.08 15.58
CA MET A 105 5.26 -19.78 14.38
C MET A 105 6.27 -20.89 14.08
N LYS A 106 6.95 -21.42 15.09
CA LYS A 106 7.91 -22.51 14.93
C LYS A 106 7.25 -23.82 14.50
N ARG A 107 6.09 -24.17 15.06
CA ARG A 107 5.33 -25.37 14.63
C ARG A 107 4.90 -25.29 13.16
N TRP A 108 4.55 -24.09 12.71
CA TRP A 108 4.05 -23.83 11.37
C TRP A 108 5.11 -23.26 10.40
N GLU A 109 6.38 -23.41 10.74
CA GLU A 109 7.51 -22.90 9.94
C GLU A 109 7.44 -23.33 8.46
N LYS A 110 7.06 -24.57 8.18
CA LYS A 110 6.92 -25.09 6.81
C LYS A 110 5.83 -24.37 6.02
N PHE A 111 4.72 -24.03 6.69
CA PHE A 111 3.67 -23.22 6.09
C PHE A 111 4.18 -21.84 5.74
N PHE A 112 4.76 -21.13 6.70
CA PHE A 112 5.26 -19.77 6.49
C PHE A 112 6.34 -19.73 5.42
N LYS A 113 7.25 -20.69 5.41
CA LYS A 113 8.27 -20.81 4.38
C LYS A 113 7.65 -20.93 2.99
N HIS A 114 6.74 -21.90 2.79
CA HIS A 114 6.07 -22.10 1.51
C HIS A 114 5.28 -20.85 1.10
N HIS A 115 4.56 -20.25 2.04
CA HIS A 115 3.78 -19.04 1.79
C HIS A 115 4.66 -17.87 1.32
N TYR A 116 5.75 -17.59 2.03
CA TYR A 116 6.68 -16.51 1.67
C TYR A 116 7.42 -16.79 0.35
N GLU A 117 7.75 -18.03 0.05
CA GLU A 117 8.35 -18.39 -1.24
C GLU A 117 7.42 -18.11 -2.43
N ASN A 118 6.11 -18.20 -2.23
CA ASN A 118 5.10 -18.03 -3.30
C ASN A 118 4.46 -16.64 -3.35
N ASN A 119 4.65 -15.80 -2.34
CA ASN A 119 3.96 -14.51 -2.22
C ASN A 119 4.96 -13.35 -2.05
N ARG A 120 5.14 -12.58 -3.13
CA ARG A 120 6.15 -11.51 -3.22
C ARG A 120 5.84 -10.29 -2.35
N HIS A 121 4.63 -10.12 -1.87
CA HIS A 121 4.29 -9.02 -0.97
C HIS A 121 4.88 -9.19 0.43
N HIS A 122 5.45 -10.35 0.76
CA HIS A 122 6.17 -10.55 2.02
C HIS A 122 7.65 -10.20 1.89
N PRO A 123 8.21 -9.35 2.78
CA PRO A 123 9.66 -9.10 2.80
C PRO A 123 10.50 -10.37 2.95
N ASP A 124 9.98 -11.40 3.64
CA ASP A 124 10.63 -12.71 3.80
C ASP A 124 10.78 -13.49 2.48
N HIS A 125 10.10 -13.09 1.40
CA HIS A 125 10.29 -13.64 0.05
C HIS A 125 11.68 -13.37 -0.50
N PHE A 126 12.29 -12.27 -0.11
CA PHE A 126 13.54 -11.78 -0.67
C PHE A 126 14.73 -12.04 0.26
N LEU A 127 15.87 -12.39 -0.31
CA LEU A 127 17.11 -12.58 0.46
C LEU A 127 17.50 -11.31 1.24
N ASN A 128 17.29 -10.14 0.64
CA ASN A 128 17.60 -8.85 1.23
C ASN A 128 16.37 -8.19 1.87
N SER A 129 15.33 -8.96 2.20
CA SER A 129 14.11 -8.44 2.80
C SER A 129 13.51 -7.31 1.95
N VAL A 130 13.11 -6.20 2.54
CA VAL A 130 12.45 -5.08 1.86
C VAL A 130 13.31 -4.45 0.74
N GLU A 131 14.63 -4.54 0.82
CA GLU A 131 15.52 -4.04 -0.25
C GLU A 131 15.35 -4.81 -1.57
N GLY A 132 14.87 -6.04 -1.52
CA GLY A 132 14.54 -6.84 -2.71
C GLY A 132 13.20 -6.52 -3.33
N MET A 133 12.32 -5.78 -2.65
CA MET A 133 10.98 -5.43 -3.10
C MET A 133 11.01 -4.27 -4.11
N ASN A 134 10.05 -4.28 -5.02
CA ASN A 134 9.76 -3.13 -5.87
C ASN A 134 8.48 -2.39 -5.39
N LEU A 135 8.10 -1.29 -6.04
CA LEU A 135 6.93 -0.51 -5.65
C LEU A 135 5.61 -1.29 -5.75
N ILE A 136 5.49 -2.24 -6.68
CA ILE A 136 4.29 -3.08 -6.80
C ILE A 136 4.21 -4.03 -5.60
N ASP A 137 5.33 -4.64 -5.21
CA ASP A 137 5.41 -5.50 -4.03
C ASP A 137 5.05 -4.71 -2.75
N LEU A 138 5.53 -3.46 -2.63
CA LEU A 138 5.21 -2.59 -1.50
C LEU A 138 3.75 -2.12 -1.49
N CYS A 139 3.15 -1.86 -2.66
CA CYS A 139 1.72 -1.54 -2.74
C CYS A 139 0.85 -2.72 -2.29
N GLU A 140 1.20 -3.94 -2.71
CA GLU A 140 0.49 -5.15 -2.29
C GLU A 140 0.69 -5.41 -0.78
N TYR A 141 1.92 -5.24 -0.27
CA TYR A 141 2.25 -5.35 1.15
C TYR A 141 1.42 -4.39 2.04
N ILE A 142 1.35 -3.10 1.67
CA ILE A 142 0.57 -2.15 2.46
C ILE A 142 -0.93 -2.40 2.36
N ALA A 143 -1.43 -2.86 1.19
CA ALA A 143 -2.82 -3.24 1.01
C ALA A 143 -3.20 -4.44 1.88
N ASP A 144 -2.33 -5.43 2.02
CA ASP A 144 -2.51 -6.57 2.92
C ASP A 144 -2.61 -6.10 4.38
N ILE A 145 -1.70 -5.24 4.84
CA ILE A 145 -1.78 -4.64 6.17
C ILE A 145 -3.11 -3.91 6.37
N ILE A 146 -3.51 -3.06 5.42
CA ILE A 146 -4.76 -2.27 5.51
C ILE A 146 -5.96 -3.20 5.63
N SER A 147 -6.00 -4.30 4.88
CA SER A 147 -7.13 -5.23 4.85
C SER A 147 -7.43 -5.86 6.22
N TYR A 148 -6.41 -6.05 7.06
CA TYR A 148 -6.60 -6.52 8.45
C TYR A 148 -7.31 -5.50 9.33
N TYR A 149 -7.31 -4.21 8.95
CA TYR A 149 -7.80 -3.10 9.76
C TYR A 149 -9.05 -2.43 9.21
N ASP A 150 -9.72 -3.03 8.23
CA ASP A 150 -10.97 -2.50 7.63
C ASP A 150 -12.08 -2.20 8.66
N ASN A 151 -12.01 -2.82 9.84
CA ASN A 151 -12.96 -2.62 10.95
C ASN A 151 -12.29 -2.16 12.25
N MET A 152 -11.03 -1.69 12.20
CA MET A 152 -10.23 -1.32 13.38
C MET A 152 -9.82 0.15 13.34
N HIS A 153 -9.16 0.60 14.41
CA HIS A 153 -8.66 1.97 14.47
C HIS A 153 -7.35 2.13 13.68
N VAL A 154 -7.21 3.26 12.99
CA VAL A 154 -5.97 3.63 12.28
C VAL A 154 -4.71 3.54 13.15
N GLY A 155 -4.84 3.74 14.46
CA GLY A 155 -3.75 3.61 15.43
C GLY A 155 -3.16 2.21 15.50
N ASP A 156 -3.97 1.17 15.32
CA ASP A 156 -3.52 -0.22 15.35
C ASP A 156 -2.70 -0.55 14.09
N ALA A 157 -3.13 -0.05 12.94
CA ALA A 157 -2.39 -0.21 11.69
C ALA A 157 -1.03 0.54 11.72
N ILE A 158 -0.98 1.73 12.31
CA ILE A 158 0.29 2.46 12.55
C ILE A 158 1.22 1.69 13.47
N LYS A 159 0.67 1.08 14.54
CA LYS A 159 1.44 0.22 15.43
C LYS A 159 2.05 -0.96 14.68
N THR A 160 1.26 -1.64 13.84
CA THR A 160 1.77 -2.73 13.00
C THR A 160 2.91 -2.27 12.08
N ILE A 161 2.81 -1.12 11.44
CA ILE A 161 3.93 -0.61 10.61
C ILE A 161 5.20 -0.41 11.45
N ASN A 162 5.09 0.06 12.69
CA ASN A 162 6.25 0.20 13.58
C ASN A 162 6.84 -1.17 13.97
N GLU A 163 6.01 -2.16 14.26
CA GLU A 163 6.44 -3.53 14.55
C GLU A 163 7.14 -4.17 13.35
N GLN A 164 6.60 -3.95 12.14
CA GLN A 164 7.22 -4.42 10.91
C GLN A 164 8.55 -3.69 10.61
N LYS A 165 8.63 -2.38 10.91
CA LYS A 165 9.88 -1.63 10.85
C LYS A 165 10.98 -2.32 11.67
N ASP A 166 10.66 -2.67 12.91
CA ASP A 166 11.62 -3.31 13.81
C ASP A 166 12.01 -4.70 13.35
N ARG A 167 11.04 -5.47 12.82
CA ARG A 167 11.25 -6.82 12.29
C ARG A 167 12.12 -6.83 11.02
N PHE A 168 11.79 -5.99 10.05
CA PHE A 168 12.40 -5.99 8.71
C PHE A 168 13.44 -4.89 8.50
N LYS A 169 13.71 -4.10 9.56
CA LYS A 169 14.70 -3.01 9.55
C LYS A 169 14.42 -1.95 8.47
N PHE A 170 13.14 -1.60 8.29
CA PHE A 170 12.80 -0.48 7.41
C PHE A 170 13.50 0.79 7.88
N ASP A 171 13.95 1.60 6.93
CA ASP A 171 14.43 2.93 7.25
C ASP A 171 13.27 3.88 7.61
N ASP A 172 13.62 5.05 8.11
CA ASP A 172 12.63 6.06 8.52
C ASP A 172 11.83 6.60 7.32
N GLN A 173 12.44 6.68 6.13
CA GLN A 173 11.80 7.21 4.94
C GLN A 173 10.71 6.25 4.44
N LEU A 174 11.03 4.96 4.26
CA LEU A 174 10.05 3.96 3.87
C LEU A 174 8.94 3.86 4.91
N THR A 175 9.29 3.80 6.20
CA THR A 175 8.31 3.77 7.29
C THR A 175 7.33 4.95 7.20
N GLN A 176 7.83 6.14 6.92
CA GLN A 176 6.98 7.32 6.77
C GLN A 176 6.10 7.27 5.52
N ILE A 177 6.60 6.75 4.40
CA ILE A 177 5.83 6.57 3.16
C ILE A 177 4.66 5.61 3.41
N LEU A 178 4.91 4.47 4.06
CA LEU A 178 3.87 3.49 4.41
C LEU A 178 2.81 4.09 5.33
N LYS A 179 3.21 4.84 6.37
CA LYS A 179 2.27 5.55 7.27
C LYS A 179 1.44 6.59 6.52
N ASN A 180 2.05 7.35 5.63
CA ASN A 180 1.35 8.34 4.82
C ASN A 180 0.29 7.68 3.93
N THR A 181 0.64 6.57 3.27
CA THR A 181 -0.27 5.81 2.41
C THR A 181 -1.45 5.29 3.21
N LEU A 182 -1.19 4.73 4.38
CA LEU A 182 -2.22 4.21 5.28
C LEU A 182 -3.17 5.32 5.75
N LEU A 183 -2.63 6.47 6.19
CA LEU A 183 -3.44 7.61 6.65
C LEU A 183 -4.31 8.18 5.53
N GLU A 184 -3.81 8.24 4.28
CA GLU A 184 -4.60 8.66 3.13
C GLU A 184 -5.72 7.67 2.81
N TYR A 185 -5.42 6.38 2.85
CA TYR A 185 -6.43 5.34 2.65
C TYR A 185 -7.59 5.52 3.63
N PHE A 186 -7.32 5.65 4.93
CA PHE A 186 -8.36 5.86 5.93
C PHE A 186 -9.10 7.20 5.78
N THR A 187 -8.46 8.21 5.19
CA THR A 187 -9.12 9.49 4.89
C THR A 187 -10.07 9.37 3.70
N TRP A 188 -9.66 8.64 2.65
CA TRP A 188 -10.47 8.49 1.43
C TRP A 188 -11.58 7.45 1.56
N PHE A 189 -11.36 6.41 2.36
CA PHE A 189 -12.23 5.25 2.46
C PHE A 189 -12.79 5.04 3.88
N GLY A 190 -12.54 5.95 4.81
CA GLY A 190 -12.97 5.84 6.21
C GLY A 190 -14.49 5.64 6.39
N ASP A 191 -15.28 6.11 5.43
CA ASP A 191 -16.74 5.86 5.35
C ASP A 191 -17.10 4.72 4.37
N TYR A 192 -16.12 4.19 3.63
CA TYR A 192 -16.34 3.11 2.67
C TYR A 192 -16.20 1.75 3.38
N LYS A 193 -17.33 1.15 3.69
CA LYS A 193 -17.36 -0.29 4.01
C LYS A 193 -17.57 -1.04 2.70
N PRO A 194 -16.57 -1.80 2.20
CA PRO A 194 -16.77 -2.63 1.03
C PRO A 194 -17.94 -3.57 1.28
N PRO A 195 -18.82 -3.78 0.31
CA PRO A 195 -19.92 -4.72 0.46
C PRO A 195 -19.35 -6.10 0.77
N ILE A 196 -19.76 -6.66 1.90
CA ILE A 196 -19.44 -8.06 2.24
C ILE A 196 -19.99 -8.91 1.10
N GLN A 197 -19.11 -9.44 0.27
CA GLN A 197 -19.52 -10.43 -0.73
C GLN A 197 -20.03 -11.64 0.05
N LYS A 198 -21.36 -11.79 0.07
CA LYS A 198 -21.97 -13.03 0.54
C LYS A 198 -21.56 -14.10 -0.46
N THR A 199 -20.61 -14.94 -0.07
CA THR A 199 -20.34 -16.19 -0.78
C THR A 199 -21.59 -17.04 -0.68
N ASN A 200 -22.23 -17.25 -1.83
CA ASN A 200 -23.28 -18.26 -1.99
C ASN A 200 -22.67 -19.65 -1.91
#